data_12c4932d40c9d8ac72974ab1ac8f3b7d
#
_entry.id   12c4932d40c9d8ac72974ab1ac8f3b7d
#
_cell.length_a   1.000
_cell.length_b   1.000
_cell.length_c   1.000
_cell.angle_alpha   90.00
_cell.angle_beta   90.00
_cell.angle_gamma   90.00
#
_symmetry.space_group_name_H-M   'P 1'
#
loop_
_entity.id
_entity.type
_entity.pdbx_description
1 polymer ?
#
loop_
_entity_poly.entity_id
_entity_poly.type
_entity_poly.pdbx_seq_one_letter_code
_entity_poly.pdbx_strand_id
1 'polypeptide(L)'
;LSIRRQRQMCIRDRNRIFKQRNVNIGKVSKTDAVDRGFSGFILRACGVPWDLRKSQPYDCYDKLEFKVPVGQNGDCYDRYLCQIEEMRESTKIMLQCLDQMPKGEVINRDSKIAAPKREDMKQSMEAIIHHFKFFTEGFHVPEGEIYSAVEAPKGEFGVYLISDGTSRPYRCKIRAPGFAHLQAFDLLSKGHLLADVPAILGSIAIVFGEVDR
;
A
#
# COMPACT_ATOMS: atom_id res chain seq x y z
N LEU A 1 0.28 15.24 20.00
CA LEU A 1 1.24 14.33 19.33
C LEU A 1 1.51 14.71 17.87
N SER A 2 0.51 15.20 17.11
CA SER A 2 0.65 15.60 15.71
C SER A 2 1.56 16.82 15.51
N ILE A 3 1.40 17.88 16.31
CA ILE A 3 2.19 19.11 16.22
C ILE A 3 3.68 18.85 16.51
N ARG A 4 4.00 17.99 17.48
CA ARG A 4 5.39 17.62 17.79
C ARG A 4 6.04 16.83 16.66
N ARG A 5 5.30 15.90 16.04
CA ARG A 5 5.77 15.15 14.87
C ARG A 5 5.96 16.05 13.66
N GLN A 6 5.03 16.94 13.37
CA GLN A 6 5.16 17.93 12.29
C GLN A 6 6.39 18.84 12.50
N ARG A 7 6.64 19.28 13.73
CA ARG A 7 7.84 20.07 14.05
C ARG A 7 9.13 19.31 13.83
N GLN A 8 9.19 18.04 14.22
CA GLN A 8 10.37 17.19 13.99
C GLN A 8 10.60 16.93 12.50
N MET A 9 9.54 16.75 11.72
CA MET A 9 9.62 16.59 10.27
C MET A 9 10.14 17.87 9.60
N CYS A 10 9.59 19.04 9.91
CA CYS A 10 10.06 20.32 9.38
C CYS A 10 11.52 20.63 9.75
N ILE A 11 11.99 20.19 10.93
CA ILE A 11 13.40 20.33 11.32
C ILE A 11 14.30 19.45 10.47
N ARG A 12 13.88 18.21 10.19
CA ARG A 12 14.65 17.27 9.33
C ARG A 12 14.74 17.76 7.89
N ASP A 13 13.62 18.19 7.31
CA ASP A 13 13.55 18.67 5.93
C ASP A 13 14.53 19.81 5.64
N ARG A 14 14.80 20.65 6.64
CA ARG A 14 15.69 21.79 6.51
C ARG A 14 17.11 21.53 7.01
N ASN A 15 17.37 20.36 7.59
CA ASN A 15 18.69 20.01 8.09
C ASN A 15 19.68 19.89 6.94
N ARG A 16 20.78 20.67 7.01
CA ARG A 16 21.84 20.68 5.99
C ARG A 16 22.46 19.30 5.77
N ILE A 17 22.75 18.59 6.85
CA ILE A 17 23.35 17.26 6.78
C ILE A 17 22.43 16.28 6.09
N PHE A 18 21.13 16.28 6.46
CA PHE A 18 20.12 15.42 5.84
C PHE A 18 20.01 15.69 4.33
N LYS A 19 19.96 16.95 3.91
CA LYS A 19 19.94 17.32 2.50
C LYS A 19 21.18 16.85 1.77
N GLN A 20 22.38 17.08 2.31
CA GLN A 20 23.63 16.63 1.69
C GLN A 20 23.72 15.11 1.54
N ARG A 21 23.05 14.35 2.40
CA ARG A 21 23.03 12.88 2.35
C ARG A 21 21.89 12.28 1.53
N ASN A 22 20.99 13.08 0.96
CA ASN A 22 19.83 12.59 0.22
C ASN A 22 19.62 13.26 -1.14
N VAL A 23 20.06 14.50 -1.32
CA VAL A 23 19.92 15.23 -2.59
C VAL A 23 20.90 14.68 -3.63
N ASN A 24 20.39 14.37 -4.82
CA ASN A 24 21.11 13.76 -5.95
C ASN A 24 21.69 12.35 -5.66
N ILE A 25 21.25 11.69 -4.59
CA ILE A 25 21.65 10.31 -4.28
C ILE A 25 20.55 9.35 -4.71
N GLY A 26 20.94 8.24 -5.35
CA GLY A 26 20.01 7.22 -5.85
C GLY A 26 18.98 7.79 -6.83
N LYS A 27 19.41 8.61 -7.76
CA LYS A 27 18.56 9.26 -8.76
C LYS A 27 18.11 8.29 -9.84
N VAL A 28 16.82 8.35 -10.17
CA VAL A 28 16.21 7.55 -11.25
C VAL A 28 15.53 8.49 -12.25
N SER A 29 15.73 8.22 -13.53
CA SER A 29 15.01 8.93 -14.57
C SER A 29 13.54 8.46 -14.67
N LYS A 30 12.68 9.30 -15.25
CA LYS A 30 11.28 8.94 -15.50
C LYS A 30 11.14 7.70 -16.38
N THR A 31 11.96 7.57 -17.41
CA THR A 31 11.98 6.43 -18.34
C THR A 31 12.40 5.16 -17.62
N ASP A 32 13.52 5.17 -16.91
CA ASP A 32 13.98 4.00 -16.14
C ASP A 32 12.98 3.55 -15.08
N ALA A 33 12.27 4.48 -14.45
CA ALA A 33 11.26 4.17 -13.44
C ALA A 33 10.08 3.42 -14.05
N VAL A 34 9.63 3.83 -15.25
CA VAL A 34 8.53 3.15 -15.97
C VAL A 34 8.98 1.79 -16.48
N ASP A 35 10.15 1.71 -17.13
CA ASP A 35 10.67 0.48 -17.73
C ASP A 35 10.93 -0.62 -16.70
N ARG A 36 11.27 -0.24 -15.45
CA ARG A 36 11.48 -1.17 -14.34
C ARG A 36 10.21 -1.49 -13.55
N GLY A 37 9.06 -0.96 -13.95
CA GLY A 37 7.78 -1.24 -13.31
C GLY A 37 7.63 -0.63 -11.91
N PHE A 38 8.25 0.51 -11.66
CA PHE A 38 8.06 1.25 -10.41
C PHE A 38 6.62 1.71 -10.27
N SER A 39 6.15 1.79 -9.04
CA SER A 39 4.82 2.26 -8.70
C SER A 39 4.87 3.07 -7.39
N GLY A 40 3.76 3.73 -7.06
CA GLY A 40 3.62 4.48 -5.83
C GLY A 40 4.52 5.71 -5.74
N PHE A 41 4.92 6.04 -4.53
CA PHE A 41 5.69 7.24 -4.24
C PHE A 41 7.07 7.30 -4.96
N ILE A 42 7.67 6.16 -5.27
CA ILE A 42 8.96 6.12 -6.01
C ILE A 42 8.75 6.61 -7.43
N LEU A 43 7.70 6.14 -8.10
CA LEU A 43 7.35 6.59 -9.45
C LEU A 43 6.93 8.07 -9.44
N ARG A 44 6.15 8.48 -8.43
CA ARG A 44 5.74 9.89 -8.25
C ARG A 44 6.92 10.82 -7.98
N ALA A 45 7.92 10.36 -7.23
CA ALA A 45 9.16 11.13 -7.04
C ALA A 45 9.93 11.38 -8.34
N CYS A 46 9.80 10.50 -9.34
CA CYS A 46 10.38 10.66 -10.68
C CYS A 46 9.56 11.57 -11.61
N GLY A 47 8.51 12.21 -11.11
CA GLY A 47 7.69 13.15 -11.90
C GLY A 47 6.52 12.53 -12.66
N VAL A 48 6.09 11.31 -12.31
CA VAL A 48 4.93 10.66 -12.92
C VAL A 48 3.74 10.71 -11.95
N PRO A 49 2.66 11.46 -12.26
CA PRO A 49 1.50 11.62 -11.38
C PRO A 49 0.56 10.41 -11.45
N TRP A 50 1.08 9.20 -11.23
CA TRP A 50 0.31 7.96 -11.25
C TRP A 50 -0.13 7.56 -9.84
N ASP A 51 -1.46 7.40 -9.66
CA ASP A 51 -2.06 6.92 -8.42
C ASP A 51 -3.36 6.18 -8.76
N LEU A 52 -3.46 4.92 -8.37
CA LEU A 52 -4.63 4.07 -8.65
C LEU A 52 -5.91 4.63 -8.03
N ARG A 53 -5.82 5.30 -6.88
CA ARG A 53 -6.97 5.91 -6.21
C ARG A 53 -7.63 7.02 -7.05
N LYS A 54 -6.89 7.61 -8.01
CA LYS A 54 -7.39 8.65 -8.93
C LYS A 54 -7.62 8.13 -10.34
N SER A 55 -6.75 7.24 -10.84
CA SER A 55 -6.84 6.70 -12.20
C SER A 55 -7.89 5.61 -12.35
N GLN A 56 -8.06 4.79 -11.32
CA GLN A 56 -9.03 3.70 -11.24
C GLN A 56 -9.63 3.66 -9.82
N PRO A 57 -10.51 4.63 -9.48
CA PRO A 57 -11.06 4.72 -8.13
C PRO A 57 -11.75 3.42 -7.71
N TYR A 58 -11.50 3.00 -6.50
CA TYR A 58 -12.11 1.86 -5.84
C TYR A 58 -12.66 2.28 -4.47
N ASP A 59 -13.55 1.47 -3.89
CA ASP A 59 -14.26 1.77 -2.65
C ASP A 59 -14.97 3.14 -2.70
N CYS A 60 -14.55 4.09 -1.86
CA CYS A 60 -15.13 5.44 -1.78
C CYS A 60 -14.15 6.55 -2.21
N TYR A 61 -13.03 6.21 -2.86
CA TYR A 61 -12.03 7.21 -3.26
C TYR A 61 -12.54 8.23 -4.29
N ASP A 62 -13.59 7.91 -5.03
CA ASP A 62 -14.29 8.81 -5.94
C ASP A 62 -14.92 10.02 -5.20
N LYS A 63 -15.29 9.85 -3.92
CA LYS A 63 -15.94 10.85 -3.07
C LYS A 63 -14.98 11.65 -2.20
N LEU A 64 -13.68 11.28 -2.22
CA LEU A 64 -12.69 11.86 -1.32
C LEU A 64 -11.80 12.87 -2.05
N GLU A 65 -11.55 13.99 -1.38
CA GLU A 65 -10.67 15.04 -1.89
C GLU A 65 -9.27 14.90 -1.29
N PHE A 66 -8.29 14.62 -2.15
CA PHE A 66 -6.88 14.59 -1.80
C PHE A 66 -6.00 14.92 -2.99
N LYS A 67 -4.77 15.34 -2.71
CA LYS A 67 -3.75 15.65 -3.73
C LYS A 67 -2.78 14.49 -3.86
N VAL A 68 -2.29 14.28 -5.09
CA VAL A 68 -1.22 13.33 -5.38
C VAL A 68 0.10 14.10 -5.39
N PRO A 69 1.01 13.88 -4.43
CA PRO A 69 2.30 14.55 -4.41
C PRO A 69 3.20 14.01 -5.52
N VAL A 70 3.87 14.91 -6.24
CA VAL A 70 4.76 14.57 -7.36
C VAL A 70 6.08 15.29 -7.16
N GLY A 71 7.19 14.55 -7.21
CA GLY A 71 8.56 15.07 -7.20
C GLY A 71 9.05 15.44 -8.60
N GLN A 72 10.32 15.81 -8.70
CA GLN A 72 10.93 16.24 -9.97
C GLN A 72 12.26 15.53 -10.27
N ASN A 73 13.07 15.28 -9.24
CA ASN A 73 14.45 14.81 -9.40
C ASN A 73 14.61 13.29 -9.35
N GLY A 74 13.65 12.57 -8.75
CA GLY A 74 13.69 11.13 -8.58
C GLY A 74 14.82 10.64 -7.65
N ASP A 75 15.28 11.46 -6.72
CA ASP A 75 16.33 11.14 -5.75
C ASP A 75 15.77 10.71 -4.39
N CYS A 76 16.65 10.35 -3.45
CA CYS A 76 16.26 9.98 -2.09
C CYS A 76 15.49 11.10 -1.38
N TYR A 77 15.85 12.35 -1.65
CA TYR A 77 15.21 13.50 -1.00
C TYR A 77 13.78 13.71 -1.50
N ASP A 78 13.54 13.63 -2.81
CA ASP A 78 12.20 13.75 -3.38
C ASP A 78 11.30 12.58 -2.96
N ARG A 79 11.84 11.35 -2.88
CA ARG A 79 11.10 10.19 -2.34
C ARG A 79 10.67 10.43 -0.89
N TYR A 80 11.54 10.96 -0.07
CA TYR A 80 11.23 11.33 1.30
C TYR A 80 10.13 12.41 1.37
N LEU A 81 10.23 13.48 0.56
CA LEU A 81 9.24 14.56 0.54
C LEU A 81 7.86 14.05 0.07
N CYS A 82 7.82 13.21 -0.96
CA CYS A 82 6.58 12.59 -1.42
C CYS A 82 5.92 11.77 -0.31
N GLN A 83 6.66 10.94 0.42
CA GLN A 83 6.13 10.14 1.54
C GLN A 83 5.56 11.02 2.66
N ILE A 84 6.24 12.12 3.00
CA ILE A 84 5.76 13.05 4.01
C ILE A 84 4.43 13.69 3.59
N GLU A 85 4.33 14.10 2.33
CA GLU A 85 3.11 14.73 1.83
C GLU A 85 1.96 13.72 1.71
N GLU A 86 2.24 12.49 1.31
CA GLU A 86 1.27 11.39 1.30
C GLU A 86 0.73 11.08 2.70
N MET A 87 1.56 11.12 3.74
CA MET A 87 1.09 10.96 5.13
C MET A 87 0.13 12.08 5.55
N ARG A 88 0.37 13.32 5.08
CA ARG A 88 -0.53 14.45 5.33
C ARG A 88 -1.87 14.28 4.62
N GLU A 89 -1.81 13.90 3.34
CA GLU A 89 -3.03 13.64 2.57
C GLU A 89 -3.81 12.44 3.13
N SER A 90 -3.14 11.37 3.57
CA SER A 90 -3.78 10.23 4.24
C SER A 90 -4.51 10.63 5.52
N THR A 91 -3.95 11.59 6.28
CA THR A 91 -4.64 12.13 7.47
C THR A 91 -5.92 12.89 7.09
N LYS A 92 -5.91 13.66 5.99
CA LYS A 92 -7.09 14.34 5.48
C LYS A 92 -8.17 13.34 5.03
N ILE A 93 -7.75 12.28 4.32
CA ILE A 93 -8.65 11.20 3.92
C ILE A 93 -9.31 10.55 5.13
N MET A 94 -8.55 10.23 6.18
CA MET A 94 -9.10 9.66 7.41
C MET A 94 -10.16 10.55 8.06
N LEU A 95 -9.93 11.87 8.10
CA LEU A 95 -10.91 12.81 8.64
C LEU A 95 -12.19 12.85 7.81
N GLN A 96 -12.08 12.90 6.48
CA GLN A 96 -13.22 12.86 5.58
C GLN A 96 -14.02 11.54 5.72
N CYS A 97 -13.33 10.41 5.87
CA CYS A 97 -13.99 9.11 6.09
C CYS A 97 -14.76 9.09 7.42
N LEU A 98 -14.21 9.67 8.49
CA LEU A 98 -14.89 9.75 9.78
C LEU A 98 -16.14 10.63 9.70
N ASP A 99 -16.07 11.77 9.00
CA ASP A 99 -17.18 12.69 8.84
C ASP A 99 -18.31 12.11 7.97
N GLN A 100 -17.95 11.29 6.98
CA GLN A 100 -18.89 10.66 6.03
C GLN A 100 -19.34 9.26 6.44
N MET A 101 -18.87 8.74 7.57
CA MET A 101 -19.16 7.38 7.99
C MET A 101 -20.68 7.16 8.20
N PRO A 102 -21.32 6.26 7.45
CA PRO A 102 -22.74 5.98 7.59
C PRO A 102 -23.02 5.31 8.94
N LYS A 103 -24.16 5.65 9.52
CA LYS A 103 -24.69 4.94 10.68
C LYS A 103 -25.32 3.62 10.23
N GLY A 104 -25.05 2.53 10.95
CA GLY A 104 -25.61 1.24 10.60
C GLY A 104 -24.96 0.08 11.34
N GLU A 105 -25.34 -1.13 10.93
CA GLU A 105 -24.76 -2.35 11.47
C GLU A 105 -23.33 -2.54 10.95
N VAL A 106 -22.43 -2.91 11.83
CA VAL A 106 -20.99 -3.09 11.53
C VAL A 106 -20.68 -4.48 10.99
N ILE A 107 -21.53 -5.48 11.29
CA ILE A 107 -21.30 -6.88 10.97
C ILE A 107 -22.39 -7.35 10.01
N ASN A 108 -22.00 -8.07 8.95
CA ASN A 108 -22.95 -8.76 8.10
C ASN A 108 -23.65 -9.88 8.90
N ARG A 109 -24.95 -10.03 8.71
CA ARG A 109 -25.77 -11.06 9.41
C ARG A 109 -25.89 -12.37 8.65
N ASP A 110 -25.35 -12.44 7.43
CA ASP A 110 -25.36 -13.68 6.66
C ASP A 110 -24.44 -14.73 7.32
N SER A 111 -25.05 -15.76 7.88
CA SER A 111 -24.32 -16.85 8.58
C SER A 111 -23.40 -17.67 7.65
N LYS A 112 -23.51 -17.51 6.33
CA LYS A 112 -22.62 -18.14 5.34
C LYS A 112 -21.29 -17.40 5.20
N ILE A 113 -21.27 -16.12 5.51
CA ILE A 113 -20.12 -15.23 5.28
C ILE A 113 -19.54 -14.73 6.62
N ALA A 114 -20.39 -14.56 7.65
CA ALA A 114 -19.98 -14.05 8.95
C ALA A 114 -20.12 -15.11 10.04
N ALA A 115 -19.20 -15.12 10.98
CA ALA A 115 -19.28 -16.02 12.13
C ALA A 115 -20.49 -15.67 13.00
N PRO A 116 -21.25 -16.67 13.49
CA PRO A 116 -22.37 -16.46 14.37
C PRO A 116 -21.93 -15.88 15.72
N LYS A 117 -22.83 -15.16 16.39
CA LYS A 117 -22.57 -14.62 17.73
C LYS A 117 -22.33 -15.74 18.75
N ARG A 118 -21.46 -15.48 19.72
CA ARG A 118 -21.14 -16.45 20.78
C ARG A 118 -22.36 -16.88 21.59
N GLU A 119 -23.34 -15.99 21.76
CA GLU A 119 -24.59 -16.29 22.47
C GLU A 119 -25.47 -17.26 21.69
N ASP A 120 -25.56 -17.07 20.38
CA ASP A 120 -26.34 -17.94 19.49
C ASP A 120 -25.77 -19.36 19.46
N MET A 121 -24.43 -19.49 19.50
CA MET A 121 -23.77 -20.80 19.55
C MET A 121 -24.05 -21.59 20.83
N LYS A 122 -24.45 -20.94 21.92
CA LYS A 122 -24.85 -21.63 23.17
C LYS A 122 -26.29 -22.14 23.16
N GLN A 123 -27.12 -21.63 22.27
CA GLN A 123 -28.57 -21.90 22.23
C GLN A 123 -29.02 -22.62 20.98
N SER A 124 -28.27 -22.52 19.90
CA SER A 124 -28.64 -23.08 18.59
C SER A 124 -27.56 -24.05 18.08
N MET A 125 -27.97 -25.28 17.80
CA MET A 125 -27.13 -26.28 17.16
C MET A 125 -26.71 -25.84 15.75
N GLU A 126 -27.59 -25.17 15.02
CA GLU A 126 -27.32 -24.63 13.67
C GLU A 126 -26.19 -23.60 13.71
N ALA A 127 -26.19 -22.70 14.69
CA ALA A 127 -25.10 -21.72 14.86
C ALA A 127 -23.76 -22.38 15.14
N ILE A 128 -23.72 -23.47 15.92
CA ILE A 128 -22.50 -24.24 16.16
C ILE A 128 -22.01 -24.88 14.85
N ILE A 129 -22.90 -25.47 14.06
CA ILE A 129 -22.55 -26.10 12.77
C ILE A 129 -22.01 -25.06 11.80
N HIS A 130 -22.65 -23.90 11.70
CA HIS A 130 -22.19 -22.81 10.84
C HIS A 130 -20.81 -22.29 11.27
N HIS A 131 -20.61 -22.12 12.57
CA HIS A 131 -19.30 -21.73 13.11
C HIS A 131 -18.23 -22.77 12.78
N PHE A 132 -18.51 -24.05 13.02
CA PHE A 132 -17.56 -25.12 12.74
C PHE A 132 -17.19 -25.18 11.25
N LYS A 133 -18.19 -25.17 10.36
CA LYS A 133 -17.97 -25.15 8.92
C LYS A 133 -17.19 -23.93 8.44
N PHE A 134 -17.53 -22.76 8.95
CA PHE A 134 -16.87 -21.51 8.56
C PHE A 134 -15.37 -21.54 8.86
N PHE A 135 -14.96 -22.05 10.02
CA PHE A 135 -13.55 -22.09 10.41
C PHE A 135 -12.78 -23.33 9.94
N THR A 136 -13.44 -24.41 9.57
CA THR A 136 -12.78 -25.62 9.05
C THR A 136 -12.74 -25.70 7.54
N GLU A 137 -13.85 -25.42 6.88
CA GLU A 137 -14.03 -25.53 5.44
C GLU A 137 -13.93 -24.16 4.74
N GLY A 138 -14.41 -23.08 5.36
CA GLY A 138 -14.58 -21.77 4.76
C GLY A 138 -15.82 -21.70 3.85
N PHE A 139 -15.89 -20.68 3.01
CA PHE A 139 -16.96 -20.53 2.04
C PHE A 139 -16.44 -20.79 0.62
N HIS A 140 -17.29 -21.35 -0.23
CA HIS A 140 -16.98 -21.62 -1.62
C HIS A 140 -17.10 -20.35 -2.45
N VAL A 141 -16.12 -20.09 -3.30
CA VAL A 141 -16.10 -18.95 -4.22
C VAL A 141 -16.46 -19.47 -5.62
N PRO A 142 -17.34 -18.77 -6.37
CA PRO A 142 -17.64 -19.17 -7.75
C PRO A 142 -16.39 -19.31 -8.62
N GLU A 143 -16.45 -20.22 -9.60
CA GLU A 143 -15.37 -20.37 -10.59
C GLU A 143 -15.13 -19.07 -11.35
N GLY A 144 -13.86 -18.73 -11.54
CA GLY A 144 -13.47 -17.55 -12.29
C GLY A 144 -12.07 -17.06 -11.97
N GLU A 145 -11.67 -16.05 -12.70
CA GLU A 145 -10.39 -15.37 -12.49
C GLU A 145 -10.58 -13.87 -12.28
N ILE A 146 -9.78 -13.29 -11.43
CA ILE A 146 -9.83 -11.85 -11.15
C ILE A 146 -8.42 -11.33 -10.84
N TYR A 147 -8.11 -10.14 -11.37
CA TYR A 147 -7.00 -9.32 -10.91
C TYR A 147 -7.55 -8.07 -10.23
N SER A 148 -7.13 -7.84 -9.00
CA SER A 148 -7.48 -6.63 -8.26
C SER A 148 -6.20 -5.99 -7.72
N ALA A 149 -6.08 -4.68 -7.90
CA ALA A 149 -4.94 -3.91 -7.41
C ALA A 149 -5.41 -2.73 -6.57
N VAL A 150 -4.63 -2.41 -5.54
CA VAL A 150 -4.85 -1.27 -4.67
C VAL A 150 -3.57 -0.45 -4.56
N GLU A 151 -3.73 0.85 -4.30
CA GLU A 151 -2.60 1.72 -3.99
C GLU A 151 -2.17 1.51 -2.53
N ALA A 152 -1.17 0.66 -2.32
CA ALA A 152 -0.55 0.47 -1.02
C ALA A 152 0.45 1.59 -0.72
N PRO A 153 0.88 1.80 0.54
CA PRO A 153 1.84 2.85 0.91
C PRO A 153 3.15 2.81 0.13
N LYS A 154 3.55 1.65 -0.40
CA LYS A 154 4.77 1.47 -1.19
C LYS A 154 4.55 1.55 -2.69
N GLY A 155 3.32 1.36 -3.13
CA GLY A 155 2.94 1.35 -4.53
C GLY A 155 1.81 0.40 -4.82
N GLU A 156 1.65 0.03 -6.08
CA GLU A 156 0.60 -0.88 -6.52
C GLU A 156 0.80 -2.28 -5.95
N PHE A 157 -0.11 -2.70 -5.09
CA PHE A 157 -0.22 -4.06 -4.61
C PHE A 157 -1.36 -4.76 -5.32
N GLY A 158 -1.05 -5.80 -6.08
CA GLY A 158 -2.03 -6.52 -6.88
C GLY A 158 -2.11 -7.99 -6.51
N VAL A 159 -3.31 -8.55 -6.57
CA VAL A 159 -3.57 -9.96 -6.37
C VAL A 159 -4.32 -10.52 -7.57
N TYR A 160 -3.74 -11.53 -8.20
CA TYR A 160 -4.39 -12.32 -9.24
C TYR A 160 -4.82 -13.66 -8.65
N LEU A 161 -6.12 -13.94 -8.72
CA LEU A 161 -6.75 -15.11 -8.13
C LEU A 161 -7.49 -15.92 -9.21
N ILE A 162 -7.32 -17.24 -9.17
CA ILE A 162 -8.13 -18.19 -9.94
C ILE A 162 -8.86 -19.07 -8.94
N SER A 163 -10.19 -19.12 -9.04
CA SER A 163 -11.06 -20.02 -8.27
C SER A 163 -11.60 -21.15 -9.16
N ASP A 164 -11.61 -22.35 -8.62
CA ASP A 164 -12.17 -23.57 -9.21
C ASP A 164 -13.51 -24.00 -8.57
N GLY A 165 -14.16 -23.08 -7.84
CA GLY A 165 -15.41 -23.34 -7.13
C GLY A 165 -15.22 -23.91 -5.72
N THR A 166 -13.98 -24.15 -5.28
CA THR A 166 -13.69 -24.64 -3.91
C THR A 166 -13.47 -23.48 -2.93
N SER A 167 -13.25 -23.82 -1.66
CA SER A 167 -12.89 -22.84 -0.61
C SER A 167 -11.43 -22.40 -0.66
N ARG A 168 -10.61 -23.01 -1.51
CA ARG A 168 -9.19 -22.69 -1.69
C ARG A 168 -8.95 -22.22 -3.12
N PRO A 169 -8.18 -21.14 -3.33
CA PRO A 169 -7.86 -20.70 -4.67
C PRO A 169 -7.01 -21.76 -5.40
N TYR A 170 -7.36 -22.07 -6.64
CA TYR A 170 -6.53 -22.89 -7.52
C TYR A 170 -5.15 -22.25 -7.75
N ARG A 171 -5.14 -20.92 -7.93
CA ARG A 171 -3.90 -20.15 -8.04
C ARG A 171 -4.07 -18.77 -7.42
N CYS A 172 -3.05 -18.36 -6.67
CA CYS A 172 -2.92 -16.99 -6.17
C CYS A 172 -1.53 -16.46 -6.55
N LYS A 173 -1.48 -15.34 -7.26
CA LYS A 173 -0.24 -14.62 -7.56
C LYS A 173 -0.34 -13.21 -7.00
N ILE A 174 0.63 -12.86 -6.17
CA ILE A 174 0.72 -11.55 -5.54
C ILE A 174 1.78 -10.72 -6.28
N ARG A 175 1.39 -9.53 -6.75
CA ARG A 175 2.30 -8.51 -7.24
C ARG A 175 2.65 -7.60 -6.08
N ALA A 176 3.86 -7.73 -5.56
CA ALA A 176 4.39 -6.86 -4.53
C ALA A 176 5.20 -5.73 -5.17
N PRO A 177 4.96 -4.45 -4.83
CA PRO A 177 5.72 -3.33 -5.38
C PRO A 177 7.19 -3.38 -4.95
N GLY A 178 7.48 -3.83 -3.72
CA GLY A 178 8.83 -3.94 -3.20
C GLY A 178 9.76 -4.84 -4.01
N PHE A 179 9.23 -5.87 -4.67
CA PHE A 179 10.02 -6.77 -5.52
C PHE A 179 10.61 -6.02 -6.73
N ALA A 180 9.80 -5.22 -7.42
CA ALA A 180 10.25 -4.40 -8.55
C ALA A 180 11.22 -3.29 -8.09
N HIS A 181 10.96 -2.67 -6.94
CA HIS A 181 11.81 -1.63 -6.39
C HIS A 181 13.19 -2.16 -5.98
N LEU A 182 13.25 -3.34 -5.37
CA LEU A 182 14.52 -3.96 -4.96
C LEU A 182 15.39 -4.35 -6.16
N GLN A 183 14.79 -4.78 -7.26
CA GLN A 183 15.51 -5.11 -8.50
C GLN A 183 16.34 -3.92 -9.02
N ALA A 184 15.88 -2.70 -8.78
CA ALA A 184 16.57 -1.50 -9.22
C ALA A 184 17.69 -1.04 -8.27
N PHE A 185 17.91 -1.73 -7.15
CA PHE A 185 18.89 -1.33 -6.14
C PHE A 185 20.31 -1.21 -6.69
N ASP A 186 20.72 -2.09 -7.59
CA ASP A 186 22.03 -2.01 -8.26
C ASP A 186 22.16 -0.70 -9.07
N LEU A 187 21.15 -0.35 -9.86
CA LEU A 187 21.15 0.91 -10.60
C LEU A 187 21.23 2.12 -9.69
N LEU A 188 20.46 2.11 -8.59
CA LEU A 188 20.41 3.20 -7.63
C LEU A 188 21.71 3.41 -6.87
N SER A 189 22.47 2.32 -6.64
CA SER A 189 23.69 2.33 -5.85
C SER A 189 24.95 2.59 -6.68
N LYS A 190 24.88 2.39 -7.98
CA LYS A 190 26.02 2.52 -8.88
C LYS A 190 26.54 3.96 -8.93
N GLY A 191 27.84 4.12 -8.67
CA GLY A 191 28.49 5.43 -8.68
C GLY A 191 28.35 6.23 -7.38
N HIS A 192 27.71 5.67 -6.35
CA HIS A 192 27.58 6.27 -5.02
C HIS A 192 28.55 5.65 -4.01
N LEU A 193 28.73 6.31 -2.87
CA LEU A 193 29.57 5.81 -1.76
C LEU A 193 28.86 4.65 -1.05
N LEU A 194 29.63 3.72 -0.50
CA LEU A 194 29.09 2.65 0.35
C LEU A 194 28.25 3.21 1.53
N ALA A 195 28.62 4.38 2.04
CA ALA A 195 27.88 5.09 3.08
C ALA A 195 26.50 5.60 2.62
N ASP A 196 26.21 5.66 1.31
CA ASP A 196 24.92 6.09 0.77
C ASP A 196 23.93 4.93 0.60
N VAL A 197 24.44 3.69 0.60
CA VAL A 197 23.63 2.46 0.47
C VAL A 197 22.49 2.39 1.49
N PRO A 198 22.67 2.65 2.80
CA PRO A 198 21.57 2.67 3.75
C PRO A 198 20.52 3.74 3.45
N ALA A 199 20.94 4.92 2.95
CA ALA A 199 20.00 5.98 2.58
C ALA A 199 19.17 5.59 1.35
N ILE A 200 19.80 4.99 0.36
CA ILE A 200 19.12 4.47 -0.84
C ILE A 200 18.12 3.38 -0.45
N LEU A 201 18.56 2.37 0.31
CA LEU A 201 17.71 1.26 0.75
C LEU A 201 16.51 1.76 1.58
N GLY A 202 16.76 2.67 2.52
CA GLY A 202 15.70 3.30 3.32
C GLY A 202 14.72 4.11 2.47
N SER A 203 15.20 4.76 1.41
CA SER A 203 14.36 5.58 0.53
C SER A 203 13.40 4.79 -0.36
N ILE A 204 13.68 3.51 -0.65
CA ILE A 204 12.79 2.63 -1.43
C ILE A 204 11.84 1.82 -0.54
N ALA A 205 11.87 2.04 0.77
CA ALA A 205 10.95 1.48 1.76
C ALA A 205 10.74 -0.04 1.66
N ILE A 206 11.82 -0.81 1.47
CA ILE A 206 11.75 -2.27 1.36
C ILE A 206 11.32 -2.90 2.69
N VAL A 207 10.42 -3.87 2.61
CA VAL A 207 10.10 -4.82 3.66
C VAL A 207 10.27 -6.22 3.09
N PHE A 208 11.18 -7.00 3.64
CA PHE A 208 11.55 -8.29 3.07
C PHE A 208 10.41 -9.30 3.09
N GLY A 209 9.53 -9.29 4.09
CA GLY A 209 8.34 -10.15 4.11
C GLY A 209 7.39 -9.94 2.93
N GLU A 210 7.34 -8.71 2.37
CA GLU A 210 6.61 -8.42 1.14
C GLU A 210 7.34 -8.97 -0.10
N VAL A 211 8.66 -8.92 -0.11
CA VAL A 211 9.49 -9.38 -1.24
C VAL A 211 9.53 -10.91 -1.31
N ASP A 212 9.69 -11.58 -0.15
CA ASP A 212 9.84 -13.04 -0.06
C ASP A 212 8.51 -13.79 -0.20
N ARG A 213 7.38 -13.22 0.27
CA ARG A 213 6.01 -13.78 0.21
C ARG A 213 5.82 -15.17 0.78
#